data_6849ef1fd31f537a536804644d2f431e
#
_entry.id   6849ef1fd31f537a536804644d2f431e
#
_cell.length_a   1.000
_cell.length_b   1.000
_cell.length_c   1.000
_cell.angle_alpha   90.00
_cell.angle_beta   90.00
_cell.angle_gamma   90.00
#
_symmetry.space_group_name_H-M   'P 1'
#
loop_
_entity.id
_entity.type
_entity.pdbx_description
1 polymer ?
#
loop_
_entity_poly.entity_id
_entity_poly.type
_entity_poly.pdbx_seq_one_letter_code
_entity_poly.pdbx_strand_id
1 'polypeptide(L)'
;NIMIAQEGDVKLTDFGIAKALDLMYNKEGEVIAGKDEYLSPEQARCEVTDPRADLFGCGIVMAELMLGYNIFEDADPDKTIRNILEMDIPNFSEIREDVDERLNTILQLALQRPRDKRYQTADQMLSELENFIYGEGYGPTNEKLAAYTNDLFSRDGEKAALRWHHKQTPPIIA
;
A
#
# COMPACT_ATOMS: atom_id res chain seq x y z
N ASN A 1 -5.72 6.35 -4.27
CA ASN A 1 -6.97 6.24 -3.45
C ASN A 1 -6.79 6.77 -2.01
N ILE A 2 -5.59 7.20 -1.64
CA ILE A 2 -5.31 7.88 -0.37
C ILE A 2 -4.95 9.33 -0.69
N MET A 3 -5.70 10.26 -0.16
CA MET A 3 -5.49 11.69 -0.35
C MET A 3 -5.12 12.36 0.97
N ILE A 4 -4.16 13.27 0.91
CA ILE A 4 -3.75 14.09 2.04
C ILE A 4 -4.25 15.50 1.75
N ALA A 5 -5.13 16.03 2.60
CA ALA A 5 -5.59 17.40 2.52
C ALA A 5 -4.52 18.38 3.00
N GLN A 6 -4.63 19.63 2.62
CA GLN A 6 -3.65 20.66 3.00
C GLN A 6 -3.54 20.83 4.53
N GLU A 7 -4.61 20.57 5.25
CA GLU A 7 -4.70 20.61 6.72
C GLU A 7 -4.12 19.34 7.39
N GLY A 8 -3.61 18.37 6.60
CA GLY A 8 -3.04 17.12 7.09
C GLY A 8 -4.05 16.00 7.32
N ASP A 9 -5.32 16.18 6.95
CA ASP A 9 -6.31 15.10 6.99
C ASP A 9 -6.00 14.06 5.91
N VAL A 10 -6.03 12.78 6.30
CA VAL A 10 -5.89 11.66 5.39
C VAL A 10 -7.27 11.09 5.07
N LYS A 11 -7.60 10.97 3.78
CA LYS A 11 -8.91 10.51 3.31
C LYS A 11 -8.74 9.40 2.29
N LEU A 12 -9.54 8.34 2.43
CA LEU A 12 -9.69 7.32 1.39
C LEU A 12 -10.71 7.80 0.36
N THR A 13 -10.40 7.53 -0.91
CA THR A 13 -11.28 7.82 -2.05
C THR A 13 -11.38 6.57 -2.92
N ASP A 14 -12.43 6.49 -3.74
CA ASP A 14 -12.65 5.41 -4.69
C ASP A 14 -12.64 4.01 -4.04
N PHE A 15 -13.69 3.71 -3.29
CA PHE A 15 -13.83 2.44 -2.55
C PHE A 15 -13.98 1.19 -3.43
N GLY A 16 -13.85 1.31 -4.75
CA GLY A 16 -13.82 0.17 -5.68
C GLY A 16 -15.10 -0.68 -5.74
N ILE A 17 -16.22 -0.17 -5.27
CA ILE A 17 -17.51 -0.89 -5.15
C ILE A 17 -17.94 -1.51 -6.49
N ALA A 18 -17.65 -0.83 -7.61
CA ALA A 18 -17.98 -1.34 -8.93
C ALA A 18 -17.21 -2.63 -9.28
N LYS A 19 -15.93 -2.72 -8.89
CA LYS A 19 -15.10 -3.93 -9.11
C LYS A 19 -15.49 -5.10 -8.21
N ALA A 20 -15.95 -4.84 -6.99
CA ALA A 20 -16.41 -5.91 -6.10
C ALA A 20 -17.64 -6.65 -6.68
N LEU A 21 -18.50 -5.92 -7.38
CA LEU A 21 -19.66 -6.52 -8.07
C LEU A 21 -19.24 -7.26 -9.37
N ASP A 22 -18.30 -6.73 -10.13
CA ASP A 22 -17.79 -7.36 -11.36
C ASP A 22 -17.01 -8.65 -11.07
N LEU A 23 -16.20 -8.71 -10.01
CA LEU A 23 -15.52 -9.92 -9.56
C LEU A 23 -16.49 -11.05 -9.13
N MET A 24 -17.69 -10.69 -8.68
CA MET A 24 -18.74 -11.66 -8.38
C MET A 24 -19.41 -12.22 -9.65
N TYR A 25 -19.31 -11.54 -10.79
CA TYR A 25 -20.03 -11.87 -12.03
C TYR A 25 -19.11 -12.30 -13.20
N ASN A 26 -17.84 -11.95 -13.21
CA ASN A 26 -16.94 -12.30 -14.32
C ASN A 26 -16.31 -13.68 -14.12
N LYS A 27 -16.99 -14.70 -14.71
CA LYS A 27 -16.50 -16.08 -14.86
C LYS A 27 -15.56 -16.28 -16.03
N GLU A 28 -15.19 -15.25 -16.78
CA GLU A 28 -14.37 -15.36 -17.98
C GLU A 28 -13.21 -14.38 -17.91
N GLY A 29 -12.04 -14.86 -17.54
CA GLY A 29 -10.67 -14.50 -17.91
C GLY A 29 -10.30 -13.08 -18.35
N GLU A 30 -11.09 -12.06 -18.05
CA GLU A 30 -10.73 -10.67 -18.34
C GLU A 30 -9.71 -10.16 -17.32
N VAL A 31 -8.55 -9.80 -17.84
CA VAL A 31 -7.49 -9.07 -17.11
C VAL A 31 -8.13 -7.89 -16.41
N ILE A 32 -8.07 -7.89 -15.08
CA ILE A 32 -8.50 -6.75 -14.25
C ILE A 32 -7.55 -5.59 -14.57
N ALA A 33 -7.97 -4.73 -15.50
CA ALA A 33 -7.23 -3.51 -15.83
C ALA A 33 -7.24 -2.57 -14.61
N GLY A 34 -6.16 -2.53 -13.89
CA GLY A 34 -5.96 -1.64 -12.74
C GLY A 34 -4.78 -2.15 -11.90
N LYS A 35 -4.08 -1.38 -11.27
CA LYS A 35 -2.90 -1.52 -10.41
C LYS A 35 -2.74 -2.92 -9.77
N ASP A 36 -2.31 -3.89 -10.57
CA ASP A 36 -2.19 -5.30 -10.18
C ASP A 36 -1.20 -5.48 -9.02
N GLU A 37 -0.28 -4.53 -8.85
CA GLU A 37 0.74 -4.51 -7.83
C GLU A 37 0.23 -4.33 -6.38
N TYR A 38 -1.07 -4.00 -6.21
CA TYR A 38 -1.71 -3.88 -4.88
C TYR A 38 -2.71 -5.00 -4.57
N LEU A 39 -2.79 -6.02 -5.42
CA LEU A 39 -3.67 -7.16 -5.20
C LEU A 39 -3.19 -8.01 -4.03
N SER A 40 -4.15 -8.55 -3.27
CA SER A 40 -3.85 -9.63 -2.33
C SER A 40 -3.62 -10.95 -3.06
N PRO A 41 -2.95 -11.95 -2.44
CA PRO A 41 -2.72 -13.26 -3.07
C PRO A 41 -4.00 -13.96 -3.54
N GLU A 42 -5.09 -13.84 -2.80
CA GLU A 42 -6.39 -14.40 -3.17
C GLU A 42 -7.03 -13.66 -4.35
N GLN A 43 -6.84 -12.34 -4.45
CA GLN A 43 -7.27 -11.57 -5.62
C GLN A 43 -6.45 -11.95 -6.86
N ALA A 44 -5.13 -12.07 -6.70
CA ALA A 44 -4.22 -12.50 -7.77
C ALA A 44 -4.54 -13.92 -8.29
N ARG A 45 -5.15 -14.78 -7.45
CA ARG A 45 -5.62 -16.12 -7.85
C ARG A 45 -7.07 -16.13 -8.32
N CYS A 46 -7.76 -15.00 -8.39
CA CYS A 46 -9.19 -14.92 -8.67
C CYS A 46 -10.04 -15.77 -7.69
N GLU A 47 -9.61 -15.90 -6.44
CA GLU A 47 -10.34 -16.58 -5.37
C GLU A 47 -11.36 -15.64 -4.72
N VAL A 48 -12.31 -16.23 -3.97
CA VAL A 48 -13.25 -15.44 -3.14
C VAL A 48 -12.47 -14.62 -2.11
N THR A 49 -12.69 -13.32 -2.10
CA THR A 49 -12.04 -12.37 -1.20
C THR A 49 -12.90 -12.05 0.02
N ASP A 50 -12.25 -11.58 1.07
CA ASP A 50 -12.86 -11.04 2.28
C ASP A 50 -12.12 -9.74 2.71
N PRO A 51 -12.56 -9.01 3.75
CA PRO A 51 -11.95 -7.75 4.16
C PRO A 51 -10.45 -7.82 4.47
N ARG A 52 -9.88 -8.99 4.73
CA ARG A 52 -8.44 -9.16 4.94
C ARG A 52 -7.60 -8.95 3.67
N ALA A 53 -8.23 -8.96 2.50
CA ALA A 53 -7.56 -8.54 1.26
C ALA A 53 -7.14 -7.07 1.31
N ASP A 54 -8.00 -6.20 1.86
CA ASP A 54 -7.69 -4.77 2.02
C ASP A 54 -6.56 -4.54 3.02
N LEU A 55 -6.46 -5.38 4.06
CA LEU A 55 -5.35 -5.31 5.04
C LEU A 55 -4.01 -5.67 4.40
N PHE A 56 -3.99 -6.62 3.46
CA PHE A 56 -2.80 -6.92 2.67
C PHE A 56 -2.41 -5.73 1.78
N GLY A 57 -3.39 -5.14 1.08
CA GLY A 57 -3.19 -3.91 0.30
C GLY A 57 -2.65 -2.75 1.14
N CYS A 58 -3.18 -2.55 2.37
CA CYS A 58 -2.62 -1.59 3.31
C CYS A 58 -1.15 -1.89 3.65
N GLY A 59 -0.80 -3.16 3.84
CA GLY A 59 0.58 -3.58 4.06
C GLY A 59 1.50 -3.20 2.90
N ILE A 60 1.05 -3.39 1.65
CA ILE A 60 1.82 -2.97 0.45
C ILE A 60 2.03 -1.45 0.45
N VAL A 61 0.96 -0.68 0.64
CA VAL A 61 1.06 0.79 0.66
C VAL A 61 2.00 1.28 1.77
N MET A 62 1.93 0.69 2.95
CA MET A 62 2.84 1.05 4.06
C MET A 62 4.29 0.73 3.71
N ALA A 63 4.57 -0.45 3.16
CA ALA A 63 5.91 -0.83 2.71
C ALA A 63 6.43 0.13 1.63
N GLU A 64 5.60 0.49 0.66
CA GLU A 64 5.94 1.43 -0.40
C GLU A 64 6.22 2.84 0.14
N LEU A 65 5.42 3.34 1.09
CA LEU A 65 5.69 4.63 1.74
C LEU A 65 7.04 4.65 2.44
N MET A 66 7.48 3.53 3.00
CA MET A 66 8.77 3.42 3.66
C MET A 66 9.92 3.29 2.69
N LEU A 67 9.79 2.45 1.68
CA LEU A 67 10.87 2.11 0.76
C LEU A 67 10.97 3.09 -0.42
N GLY A 68 9.87 3.76 -0.78
CA GLY A 68 9.76 4.62 -1.96
C GLY A 68 9.52 3.83 -3.25
N TYR A 69 9.28 2.53 -3.17
CA TYR A 69 8.89 1.64 -4.29
C TYR A 69 8.03 0.49 -3.79
N ASN A 70 7.16 -0.03 -4.68
CA ASN A 70 6.36 -1.22 -4.38
C ASN A 70 7.23 -2.48 -4.52
N ILE A 71 7.24 -3.31 -3.47
CA ILE A 71 8.10 -4.50 -3.41
C ILE A 71 7.72 -5.59 -4.42
N PHE A 72 6.47 -5.60 -4.89
CA PHE A 72 5.96 -6.61 -5.82
C PHE A 72 6.02 -6.16 -7.27
N GLU A 73 6.10 -4.85 -7.52
CA GLU A 73 6.03 -4.27 -8.86
C GLU A 73 7.20 -4.73 -9.75
N ASP A 74 6.88 -5.16 -10.96
CA ASP A 74 7.83 -5.43 -12.03
C ASP A 74 7.29 -4.84 -13.35
N ALA A 75 8.15 -4.61 -14.33
CA ALA A 75 7.75 -4.17 -15.66
C ALA A 75 6.90 -5.20 -16.41
N ASP A 76 7.03 -6.47 -16.04
CA ASP A 76 6.22 -7.60 -16.51
C ASP A 76 5.05 -7.84 -15.54
N PRO A 77 3.78 -7.62 -15.93
CA PRO A 77 2.62 -7.86 -15.08
C PRO A 77 2.53 -9.29 -14.55
N ASP A 78 2.89 -10.28 -15.36
CA ASP A 78 2.88 -11.70 -14.94
C ASP A 78 3.92 -11.94 -13.83
N LYS A 79 5.03 -11.21 -13.87
CA LYS A 79 6.04 -11.28 -12.81
C LYS A 79 5.58 -10.57 -11.55
N THR A 80 4.87 -9.43 -11.66
CA THR A 80 4.22 -8.77 -10.52
C THR A 80 3.27 -9.73 -9.81
N ILE A 81 2.42 -10.42 -10.54
CA ILE A 81 1.52 -11.45 -9.97
C ILE A 81 2.30 -12.57 -9.29
N ARG A 82 3.36 -13.09 -9.93
CA ARG A 82 4.23 -14.11 -9.30
C ARG A 82 4.89 -13.59 -8.02
N ASN A 83 5.36 -12.36 -8.01
CA ASN A 83 5.96 -11.74 -6.82
C ASN A 83 4.96 -11.71 -5.66
N ILE A 84 3.72 -11.29 -5.90
CA ILE A 84 2.66 -11.28 -4.89
C ILE A 84 2.44 -12.70 -4.33
N LEU A 85 2.47 -13.71 -5.18
CA LEU A 85 2.15 -15.08 -4.81
C LEU A 85 3.31 -15.82 -4.13
N GLU A 86 4.57 -15.53 -4.49
CA GLU A 86 5.70 -16.42 -4.21
C GLU A 86 6.93 -15.73 -3.59
N MET A 87 7.16 -14.43 -3.87
CA MET A 87 8.36 -13.73 -3.41
C MET A 87 8.42 -13.69 -1.88
N ASP A 88 9.56 -14.00 -1.29
CA ASP A 88 9.76 -13.85 0.15
C ASP A 88 9.60 -12.37 0.56
N ILE A 89 8.77 -12.13 1.56
CA ILE A 89 8.58 -10.77 2.11
C ILE A 89 9.88 -10.39 2.83
N PRO A 90 10.54 -9.31 2.38
CA PRO A 90 11.83 -8.95 2.95
C PRO A 90 11.71 -8.50 4.40
N ASN A 91 12.79 -8.59 5.15
CA ASN A 91 12.90 -7.89 6.42
C ASN A 91 13.13 -6.39 6.15
N PHE A 92 12.15 -5.56 6.46
CA PHE A 92 12.17 -4.12 6.14
C PHE A 92 13.21 -3.36 6.97
N SER A 93 13.49 -3.79 8.20
CA SER A 93 14.52 -3.20 9.05
C SER A 93 15.95 -3.49 8.57
N GLU A 94 16.16 -4.56 7.79
CA GLU A 94 17.44 -4.82 7.13
C GLU A 94 17.64 -3.98 5.85
N ILE A 95 16.55 -3.56 5.20
CA ILE A 95 16.62 -2.70 4.01
C ILE A 95 16.84 -1.24 4.42
N ARG A 96 16.21 -0.80 5.49
CA ARG A 96 16.28 0.57 6.00
C ARG A 96 16.47 0.57 7.51
N GLU A 97 17.59 1.11 7.96
CA GLU A 97 17.96 1.20 9.38
C GLU A 97 16.99 2.05 10.23
N ASP A 98 16.22 2.94 9.59
CA ASP A 98 15.21 3.77 10.26
C ASP A 98 13.83 3.10 10.38
N VAL A 99 13.67 1.88 9.90
CA VAL A 99 12.47 1.06 10.13
C VAL A 99 12.60 0.29 11.43
N ASP A 100 11.81 0.67 12.42
CA ASP A 100 11.74 0.00 13.72
C ASP A 100 11.27 -1.46 13.58
N GLU A 101 11.82 -2.37 14.39
CA GLU A 101 11.46 -3.80 14.37
C GLU A 101 9.97 -4.05 14.67
N ARG A 102 9.32 -3.21 15.47
CA ARG A 102 7.87 -3.31 15.72
C ARG A 102 7.09 -3.02 14.44
N LEU A 103 7.52 -2.01 13.67
CA LEU A 103 6.91 -1.66 12.40
C LEU A 103 7.16 -2.76 11.36
N ASN A 104 8.38 -3.31 11.30
CA ASN A 104 8.68 -4.48 10.48
C ASN A 104 7.74 -5.66 10.83
N THR A 105 7.50 -5.92 12.11
CA THR A 105 6.59 -6.98 12.56
C THR A 105 5.16 -6.74 12.08
N ILE A 106 4.65 -5.50 12.15
CA ILE A 106 3.33 -5.11 11.65
C ILE A 106 3.22 -5.38 10.15
N LEU A 107 4.24 -4.97 9.38
CA LEU A 107 4.29 -5.21 7.93
C LEU A 107 4.35 -6.69 7.57
N GLN A 108 5.21 -7.45 8.26
CA GLN A 108 5.32 -8.91 8.07
C GLN A 108 3.99 -9.62 8.33
N LEU A 109 3.23 -9.17 9.34
CA LEU A 109 1.92 -9.75 9.66
C LEU A 109 0.85 -9.34 8.64
N ALA A 110 0.83 -8.08 8.20
CA ALA A 110 -0.11 -7.59 7.19
C ALA A 110 0.09 -8.29 5.83
N LEU A 111 1.35 -8.58 5.47
CA LEU A 111 1.73 -9.20 4.20
C LEU A 111 1.78 -10.73 4.23
N GLN A 112 1.25 -11.38 5.27
CA GLN A 112 1.11 -12.83 5.28
C GLN A 112 0.19 -13.31 4.16
N ARG A 113 0.65 -14.28 3.35
CA ARG A 113 -0.16 -14.84 2.25
C ARG A 113 -1.34 -15.66 2.74
N PRO A 114 -1.19 -16.57 3.72
CA PRO A 114 -2.34 -17.24 4.31
C PRO A 114 -3.19 -16.22 5.07
N ARG A 115 -4.48 -16.12 4.72
CA ARG A 115 -5.42 -15.17 5.33
C ARG A 115 -5.57 -15.34 6.84
N ASP A 116 -5.48 -16.56 7.33
CA ASP A 116 -5.55 -16.91 8.76
C ASP A 116 -4.30 -16.48 9.54
N LYS A 117 -3.22 -16.16 8.85
CA LYS A 117 -1.96 -15.66 9.43
C LYS A 117 -1.84 -14.14 9.41
N ARG A 118 -2.75 -13.41 8.69
CA ARG A 118 -2.81 -11.95 8.69
C ARG A 118 -3.54 -11.41 9.90
N TYR A 119 -3.60 -10.10 10.01
CA TYR A 119 -4.60 -9.43 10.82
C TYR A 119 -5.99 -9.92 10.45
N GLN A 120 -6.80 -10.25 11.43
CA GLN A 120 -8.16 -10.75 11.18
C GLN A 120 -9.17 -9.61 11.06
N THR A 121 -8.87 -8.45 11.62
CA THR A 121 -9.71 -7.25 11.54
C THR A 121 -8.86 -5.99 11.36
N ALA A 122 -9.47 -4.94 10.80
CA ALA A 122 -8.85 -3.63 10.72
C ALA A 122 -8.53 -3.05 12.11
N ASP A 123 -9.39 -3.32 13.11
CA ASP A 123 -9.18 -2.85 14.49
C ASP A 123 -7.91 -3.46 15.12
N GLN A 124 -7.60 -4.71 14.81
CA GLN A 124 -6.34 -5.32 15.29
C GLN A 124 -5.12 -4.59 14.71
N MET A 125 -5.11 -4.37 13.40
CA MET A 125 -4.02 -3.66 12.73
C MET A 125 -3.92 -2.20 13.21
N LEU A 126 -5.07 -1.53 13.35
CA LEU A 126 -5.14 -0.16 13.88
C LEU A 126 -4.54 -0.08 15.29
N SER A 127 -4.96 -0.98 16.20
CA SER A 127 -4.46 -0.97 17.58
C SER A 127 -2.95 -1.14 17.66
N GLU A 128 -2.34 -1.99 16.82
CA GLU A 128 -0.89 -2.16 16.80
C GLU A 128 -0.18 -0.94 16.21
N LEU A 129 -0.74 -0.33 15.17
CA LEU A 129 -0.22 0.92 14.60
C LEU A 129 -0.32 2.08 15.60
N GLU A 130 -1.43 2.22 16.31
CA GLU A 130 -1.59 3.23 17.35
C GLU A 130 -0.60 3.01 18.50
N ASN A 131 -0.42 1.78 18.94
CA ASN A 131 0.58 1.43 19.97
C ASN A 131 2.00 1.76 19.48
N PHE A 132 2.31 1.54 18.22
CA PHE A 132 3.58 1.92 17.63
C PHE A 132 3.76 3.45 17.60
N ILE A 133 2.73 4.16 17.12
CA ILE A 133 2.79 5.62 16.90
C ILE A 133 2.77 6.40 18.22
N TYR A 134 1.98 5.97 19.20
CA TYR A 134 1.70 6.71 20.44
C TYR A 134 2.31 6.05 21.67
N GLY A 135 2.89 4.86 21.58
CA GLY A 135 3.38 4.08 22.70
C GLY A 135 4.50 4.77 23.51
N GLU A 136 5.21 5.73 22.92
CA GLU A 136 6.26 6.52 23.57
C GLU A 136 5.84 7.97 23.86
N GLY A 137 4.56 8.29 23.78
CA GLY A 137 4.02 9.61 24.07
C GLY A 137 3.30 10.26 22.89
N TYR A 138 3.54 11.56 22.65
CA TYR A 138 2.87 12.31 21.60
C TYR A 138 3.33 11.84 20.19
N GLY A 139 2.46 11.18 19.49
CA GLY A 139 2.66 10.77 18.09
C GLY A 139 2.58 11.93 17.09
N PRO A 140 2.66 11.63 15.80
CA PRO A 140 2.40 12.60 14.74
C PRO A 140 0.95 13.07 14.79
N THR A 141 0.75 14.36 14.43
CA THR A 141 -0.59 14.98 14.36
C THR A 141 -0.86 15.42 12.93
N ASN A 142 -2.14 15.70 12.61
CA ASN A 142 -2.51 16.29 11.32
C ASN A 142 -1.74 17.58 11.05
N GLU A 143 -1.51 18.40 12.08
CA GLU A 143 -0.72 19.63 11.96
C GLU A 143 0.73 19.36 11.54
N LYS A 144 1.37 18.32 12.09
CA LYS A 144 2.71 17.90 11.68
C LYS A 144 2.74 17.40 10.23
N LEU A 145 1.73 16.64 9.84
CA LEU A 145 1.60 16.16 8.45
C LEU A 145 1.36 17.34 7.49
N ALA A 146 0.48 18.28 7.85
CA ALA A 146 0.25 19.50 7.09
C ALA A 146 1.53 20.33 6.93
N ALA A 147 2.27 20.52 8.02
CA ALA A 147 3.55 21.24 7.99
C ALA A 147 4.57 20.53 7.07
N TYR A 148 4.69 19.22 7.17
CA TYR A 148 5.58 18.42 6.34
C TYR A 148 5.22 18.51 4.83
N THR A 149 3.94 18.34 4.49
CA THR A 149 3.48 18.43 3.11
C THR A 149 3.65 19.83 2.53
N ASN A 150 3.33 20.88 3.30
CA ASN A 150 3.52 22.28 2.88
C ASN A 150 5.01 22.60 2.67
N ASP A 151 5.90 22.13 3.55
CA ASP A 151 7.35 22.30 3.39
C ASP A 151 7.87 21.57 2.15
N LEU A 152 7.41 20.34 1.93
CA LEU A 152 7.76 19.53 0.74
C LEU A 152 7.37 20.25 -0.56
N PHE A 153 6.13 20.76 -0.64
CA PHE A 153 5.65 21.47 -1.82
C PHE A 153 6.26 22.86 -1.98
N SER A 154 6.62 23.53 -0.91
CA SER A 154 7.27 24.84 -0.97
C SER A 154 8.73 24.79 -1.43
N ARG A 155 9.45 23.72 -1.06
CA ARG A 155 10.87 23.52 -1.45
C ARG A 155 11.05 23.05 -2.87
N ASP A 156 10.12 22.28 -3.40
CA ASP A 156 10.23 21.60 -4.70
C ASP A 156 9.01 21.82 -5.62
N GLY A 157 8.16 22.77 -5.34
CA GLY A 157 6.82 22.99 -5.88
C GLY A 157 6.54 22.53 -7.31
N GLU A 158 7.40 22.89 -8.27
CA GLU A 158 7.26 22.43 -9.66
C GLU A 158 8.05 21.13 -9.95
N LYS A 159 9.18 20.91 -9.29
CA LYS A 159 10.04 19.75 -9.56
C LYS A 159 9.51 18.45 -8.95
N ALA A 160 8.85 18.51 -7.80
CA ALA A 160 8.21 17.35 -7.20
C ALA A 160 7.00 16.89 -8.02
N ALA A 161 6.16 17.83 -8.48
CA ALA A 161 5.04 17.55 -9.37
C ALA A 161 5.50 16.93 -10.71
N LEU A 162 6.59 17.44 -11.31
CA LEU A 162 7.17 16.89 -12.54
C LEU A 162 7.77 15.49 -12.37
N ARG A 163 8.36 15.18 -11.21
CA ARG A 163 8.85 13.82 -10.91
C ARG A 163 7.71 12.81 -10.75
N TRP A 164 6.57 13.23 -10.19
CA TRP A 164 5.38 12.40 -10.07
C TRP A 164 4.77 12.10 -11.45
N HIS A 165 4.65 13.12 -12.31
CA HIS A 165 4.14 12.95 -13.66
C HIS A 165 5.06 12.08 -14.54
N HIS A 166 6.38 12.12 -14.36
CA HIS A 166 7.31 11.29 -15.15
C HIS A 166 7.30 9.82 -14.76
N LYS A 167 6.91 9.47 -13.52
CA LYS A 167 6.74 8.06 -13.13
C LYS A 167 5.42 7.44 -13.61
N GLN A 168 4.43 8.26 -13.95
CA GLN A 168 3.11 7.79 -14.40
C GLN A 168 2.92 7.78 -15.94
N THR A 169 3.85 8.30 -16.70
CA THR A 169 3.81 8.23 -18.18
C THR A 169 4.78 7.15 -18.64
N PRO A 170 4.31 5.99 -19.12
CA PRO A 170 5.19 5.06 -19.80
C PRO A 170 5.79 5.77 -21.03
N PRO A 171 7.05 5.46 -21.43
CA PRO A 171 7.62 6.06 -22.61
C PRO A 171 6.74 5.72 -23.80
N ILE A 172 6.29 6.75 -24.51
CA ILE A 172 5.60 6.59 -25.80
C ILE A 172 6.64 5.97 -26.72
N ILE A 173 6.50 4.69 -26.99
CA ILE A 173 7.30 4.00 -28.00
C ILE A 173 6.78 4.46 -29.35
N ALA A 174 7.61 5.23 -30.06
CA ALA A 174 7.36 5.63 -31.44
C ALA A 174 7.66 4.46 -32.38
#